data_b9a1520b6c4719f89a2558f59365bce0
#
_entry.id   b9a1520b6c4719f89a2558f59365bce0
#
_cell.length_a   1.000
_cell.length_b   1.000
_cell.length_c   1.000
_cell.angle_alpha   90.00
_cell.angle_beta   90.00
_cell.angle_gamma   90.00
#
_symmetry.space_group_name_H-M   'P 1'
#
loop_
_entity.id
_entity.type
_entity.pdbx_description
1 polymer ?
#
loop_
_entity_poly.entity_id
_entity_poly.type
_entity_poly.pdbx_seq_one_letter_code
_entity_poly.pdbx_strand_id
1 'polypeptide(L)'
;MTTTNFSLCIFCLCLLTSCSKGEKKTNEPVRVKVAEVEMLVPSAEREFSFIAKPFKETELSFRVGGPIDRFEVYAGNYYHRGDIIAEIDSRDFRIRKERAEAVYHQAKAEFERIKVLYEKNNLSASAYEKARADYTSAKTAYETAVNELEDTKLIAPFDGYIGEVYIEKYQDVKATQSVVSFIDITQLKIEAYVTQE
;
A
#
# COMPACT_ATOMS: atom_id res chain seq x y z
N MET A 1 108.10 -16.87 -74.85
CA MET A 1 106.88 -17.72 -74.68
C MET A 1 106.50 -17.84 -73.24
N THR A 2 106.16 -16.72 -72.48
CA THR A 2 105.80 -16.85 -71.04
C THR A 2 104.84 -15.75 -70.52
N THR A 3 104.28 -14.93 -71.40
CA THR A 3 103.43 -13.83 -70.96
C THR A 3 101.92 -14.06 -71.10
N THR A 4 101.48 -15.05 -71.87
CA THR A 4 100.09 -15.33 -72.19
C THR A 4 99.37 -16.14 -71.11
N ASN A 5 100.07 -17.01 -70.37
CA ASN A 5 99.50 -17.84 -69.32
C ASN A 5 99.20 -17.06 -67.99
N PHE A 6 99.91 -15.96 -67.73
CA PHE A 6 99.70 -15.20 -66.49
C PHE A 6 98.43 -14.35 -66.58
N SER A 7 98.10 -13.85 -67.81
CA SER A 7 96.89 -13.06 -68.01
C SER A 7 95.59 -13.92 -67.92
N LEU A 8 95.68 -15.19 -68.33
CA LEU A 8 94.54 -16.10 -68.27
C LEU A 8 94.23 -16.56 -66.84
N CYS A 9 95.26 -16.67 -65.98
CA CYS A 9 95.08 -16.99 -64.57
C CYS A 9 94.44 -15.86 -63.76
N ILE A 10 94.82 -14.59 -64.11
CA ILE A 10 94.23 -13.42 -63.42
C ILE A 10 92.74 -13.22 -63.81
N PHE A 11 92.38 -13.54 -65.06
CA PHE A 11 91.02 -13.47 -65.54
C PHE A 11 90.11 -14.57 -64.95
N CYS A 12 90.64 -15.75 -64.68
CA CYS A 12 89.90 -16.85 -64.03
C CYS A 12 89.72 -16.62 -62.51
N LEU A 13 90.70 -15.90 -61.90
CA LEU A 13 90.60 -15.59 -60.47
C LEU A 13 89.60 -14.48 -60.16
N CYS A 14 89.26 -13.59 -61.08
CA CYS A 14 88.26 -12.53 -60.95
C CYS A 14 86.79 -13.05 -61.04
N LEU A 15 86.56 -14.27 -61.56
CA LEU A 15 85.21 -14.83 -61.73
C LEU A 15 84.72 -15.58 -60.50
N LEU A 16 85.52 -15.81 -59.45
CA LEU A 16 85.16 -16.53 -58.28
C LEU A 16 84.77 -15.63 -57.10
N THR A 17 84.73 -14.30 -57.25
CA THR A 17 84.32 -13.39 -56.16
C THR A 17 82.88 -12.88 -56.28
N SER A 18 82.00 -13.51 -57.05
CA SER A 18 80.55 -13.20 -57.04
C SER A 18 79.90 -13.94 -55.90
N CYS A 19 80.23 -13.58 -54.66
CA CYS A 19 79.51 -13.95 -53.51
C CYS A 19 78.29 -13.02 -53.44
N SER A 20 77.12 -13.51 -53.84
CA SER A 20 75.86 -12.84 -53.67
C SER A 20 75.61 -12.67 -52.15
N LYS A 21 75.76 -11.44 -51.71
CA LYS A 21 75.40 -11.03 -50.40
C LYS A 21 73.88 -11.07 -50.36
N GLY A 22 73.33 -12.23 -49.88
CA GLY A 22 71.91 -12.35 -49.59
C GLY A 22 71.61 -11.31 -48.55
N GLU A 23 70.83 -10.31 -48.92
CA GLU A 23 70.19 -9.42 -47.97
C GLU A 23 69.36 -10.27 -47.00
N LYS A 24 69.87 -10.50 -45.79
CA LYS A 24 69.04 -10.91 -44.66
C LYS A 24 68.06 -9.76 -44.50
N LYS A 25 66.84 -9.97 -44.98
CA LYS A 25 65.71 -9.15 -44.51
C LYS A 25 65.68 -9.33 -43.02
N THR A 26 66.26 -8.40 -42.32
CA THR A 26 66.03 -8.24 -40.87
C THR A 26 64.52 -7.90 -40.73
N ASN A 27 63.75 -8.85 -40.33
CA ASN A 27 62.40 -8.54 -39.89
C ASN A 27 62.53 -7.65 -38.66
N GLU A 28 62.64 -6.34 -38.92
CA GLU A 28 62.47 -5.41 -37.79
C GLU A 28 61.07 -5.64 -37.23
N PRO A 29 60.96 -5.87 -35.91
CA PRO A 29 59.67 -6.02 -35.33
C PRO A 29 58.88 -4.72 -35.56
N VAL A 30 57.77 -4.86 -36.27
CA VAL A 30 56.82 -3.75 -36.44
C VAL A 30 56.28 -3.39 -35.06
N ARG A 31 56.63 -2.20 -34.59
CA ARG A 31 56.05 -1.67 -33.33
C ARG A 31 54.61 -1.32 -33.61
N VAL A 32 53.70 -2.18 -33.14
CA VAL A 32 52.28 -1.90 -33.12
C VAL A 32 51.91 -1.29 -31.76
N LYS A 33 51.20 -0.18 -31.82
CA LYS A 33 50.56 0.33 -30.60
C LYS A 33 49.39 -0.60 -30.26
N VAL A 34 49.51 -1.36 -29.22
CA VAL A 34 48.42 -2.13 -28.65
C VAL A 34 47.73 -1.23 -27.66
N ALA A 35 46.49 -0.91 -27.89
CA ALA A 35 45.64 -0.31 -26.90
C ALA A 35 44.90 -1.45 -26.20
N GLU A 36 44.94 -1.49 -24.88
CA GLU A 36 44.12 -2.35 -24.12
C GLU A 36 42.67 -1.92 -24.31
N VAL A 37 41.82 -2.81 -24.80
CA VAL A 37 40.39 -2.53 -24.94
C VAL A 37 39.80 -2.52 -23.56
N GLU A 38 39.64 -1.34 -22.96
CA GLU A 38 38.78 -1.19 -21.81
C GLU A 38 37.37 -1.50 -22.26
N MET A 39 36.79 -2.52 -21.66
CA MET A 39 35.39 -2.79 -21.81
C MET A 39 34.66 -1.63 -21.14
N LEU A 40 34.23 -0.66 -21.93
CA LEU A 40 33.30 0.36 -21.49
C LEU A 40 31.99 -0.41 -21.21
N VAL A 41 31.85 -0.90 -19.97
CA VAL A 41 30.54 -1.30 -19.49
C VAL A 41 29.79 0.02 -19.42
N PRO A 42 28.86 0.32 -20.33
CA PRO A 42 28.01 1.46 -20.15
C PRO A 42 27.18 1.14 -18.92
N SER A 43 27.57 1.62 -17.74
CA SER A 43 26.64 1.76 -16.65
C SER A 43 25.66 2.82 -17.11
N ALA A 44 24.70 2.42 -17.93
CA ALA A 44 23.55 3.21 -18.21
C ALA A 44 22.79 3.24 -16.90
N GLU A 45 23.14 4.16 -16.02
CA GLU A 45 22.40 4.50 -14.85
C GLU A 45 21.06 5.04 -15.37
N ARG A 46 20.05 4.15 -15.34
CA ARG A 46 18.72 4.50 -15.81
C ARG A 46 17.96 5.05 -14.63
N GLU A 47 17.58 6.29 -14.71
CA GLU A 47 16.65 6.91 -13.77
C GLU A 47 15.23 6.54 -14.15
N PHE A 48 14.49 5.98 -13.20
CA PHE A 48 13.08 5.68 -13.36
C PHE A 48 12.27 6.54 -12.40
N SER A 49 11.25 7.20 -12.92
CA SER A 49 10.25 7.85 -12.07
C SER A 49 9.28 6.80 -11.53
N PHE A 50 8.96 6.88 -10.24
CA PHE A 50 7.99 6.02 -9.61
C PHE A 50 7.02 6.85 -8.76
N ILE A 51 5.83 6.28 -8.52
CA ILE A 51 4.84 6.83 -7.60
C ILE A 51 4.81 5.95 -6.36
N ALA A 52 5.06 6.55 -5.20
CA ALA A 52 4.89 5.89 -3.91
C ALA A 52 3.45 6.13 -3.42
N LYS A 53 2.72 5.04 -3.14
CA LYS A 53 1.37 5.07 -2.57
C LYS A 53 1.36 4.47 -1.18
N PRO A 54 0.44 4.88 -0.29
CA PRO A 54 0.25 4.22 0.99
C PRO A 54 -0.04 2.74 0.81
N PHE A 55 0.38 1.90 1.75
CA PHE A 55 0.06 0.47 1.73
C PHE A 55 -1.43 0.21 1.90
N LYS A 56 -2.07 0.97 2.79
CA LYS A 56 -3.52 0.98 2.98
C LYS A 56 -4.03 2.40 2.86
N GLU A 57 -5.13 2.52 2.15
CA GLU A 57 -5.91 3.74 2.03
C GLU A 57 -7.38 3.35 2.10
N THR A 58 -8.15 4.03 2.93
CA THR A 58 -9.58 3.81 3.06
C THR A 58 -10.29 5.13 3.32
N GLU A 59 -11.44 5.29 2.71
CA GLU A 59 -12.32 6.40 3.02
C GLU A 59 -13.19 6.03 4.23
N LEU A 60 -13.16 6.86 5.25
CA LEU A 60 -13.98 6.69 6.43
C LEU A 60 -15.25 7.52 6.30
N SER A 61 -16.36 6.91 6.67
CA SER A 61 -17.69 7.52 6.66
C SER A 61 -18.46 7.13 7.91
N PHE A 62 -19.41 7.95 8.31
CA PHE A 62 -20.38 7.58 9.36
C PHE A 62 -21.40 6.61 8.80
N ARG A 63 -21.90 5.70 9.66
CA ARG A 63 -23.02 4.80 9.33
C ARG A 63 -24.38 5.45 9.51
N VAL A 64 -24.44 6.53 10.29
CA VAL A 64 -25.63 7.35 10.53
C VAL A 64 -25.42 8.77 10.03
N GLY A 65 -26.49 9.49 9.71
CA GLY A 65 -26.42 10.88 9.28
C GLY A 65 -26.77 11.84 10.41
N GLY A 66 -26.27 13.07 10.31
CA GLY A 66 -26.56 14.16 11.23
C GLY A 66 -25.53 15.28 11.18
N PRO A 67 -25.77 16.36 11.96
CA PRO A 67 -24.80 17.47 12.04
C PRO A 67 -23.54 17.02 12.79
N ILE A 68 -22.40 17.47 12.30
CA ILE A 68 -21.12 17.23 12.95
C ILE A 68 -21.00 18.13 14.19
N ASP A 69 -20.78 17.53 15.35
CA ASP A 69 -20.55 18.22 16.61
C ASP A 69 -19.05 18.44 16.87
N ARG A 70 -18.28 17.38 16.81
CA ARG A 70 -16.83 17.41 17.04
C ARG A 70 -16.06 17.04 15.78
N PHE A 71 -15.27 18.01 15.31
CA PHE A 71 -14.43 17.85 14.14
C PHE A 71 -13.19 18.74 14.25
N GLU A 72 -12.08 18.17 14.71
CA GLU A 72 -10.78 18.84 14.81
C GLU A 72 -9.74 18.02 14.04
N VAL A 73 -10.04 17.83 12.75
CA VAL A 73 -9.32 16.91 11.89
C VAL A 73 -8.60 17.68 10.80
N TYR A 74 -7.29 17.44 10.69
CA TYR A 74 -6.44 18.05 9.66
C TYR A 74 -5.65 16.96 8.94
N ALA A 75 -5.36 17.17 7.67
CA ALA A 75 -4.47 16.30 6.92
C ALA A 75 -3.11 16.18 7.64
N GLY A 76 -2.61 14.95 7.74
CA GLY A 76 -1.37 14.63 8.46
C GLY A 76 -1.54 14.33 9.96
N ASN A 77 -2.73 14.50 10.55
CA ASN A 77 -2.96 14.10 11.94
C ASN A 77 -2.85 12.58 12.06
N TYR A 78 -2.15 12.14 13.10
CA TYR A 78 -2.00 10.73 13.45
C TYR A 78 -3.03 10.29 14.47
N TYR A 79 -3.61 9.09 14.28
CA TYR A 79 -4.55 8.45 15.19
C TYR A 79 -4.16 7.00 15.42
N HIS A 80 -4.33 6.53 16.66
CA HIS A 80 -4.22 5.11 16.99
C HIS A 80 -5.54 4.39 16.69
N ARG A 81 -5.44 3.09 16.43
CA ARG A 81 -6.63 2.24 16.29
C ARG A 81 -7.56 2.38 17.49
N GLY A 82 -8.81 2.71 17.24
CA GLY A 82 -9.83 2.92 18.27
C GLY A 82 -10.01 4.37 18.69
N ASP A 83 -9.13 5.29 18.28
CA ASP A 83 -9.29 6.72 18.55
C ASP A 83 -10.49 7.30 17.80
N ILE A 84 -11.16 8.25 18.43
CA ILE A 84 -12.28 8.96 17.82
C ILE A 84 -11.74 10.11 16.97
N ILE A 85 -12.01 10.04 15.66
CA ILE A 85 -11.62 11.04 14.68
C ILE A 85 -12.63 12.19 14.66
N ALA A 86 -13.93 11.87 14.65
CA ALA A 86 -15.02 12.84 14.56
C ALA A 86 -16.29 12.30 15.25
N GLU A 87 -17.20 13.18 15.62
CA GLU A 87 -18.47 12.82 16.25
C GLU A 87 -19.63 13.63 15.63
N ILE A 88 -20.73 12.92 15.37
CA ILE A 88 -22.05 13.51 15.05
C ILE A 88 -22.75 13.87 16.36
N ASP A 89 -23.63 14.88 16.36
CA ASP A 89 -24.47 15.22 17.50
C ASP A 89 -25.30 14.01 17.93
N SER A 90 -24.96 13.47 19.07
CA SER A 90 -25.51 12.22 19.61
C SER A 90 -26.79 12.39 20.45
N ARG A 91 -27.32 13.61 20.61
CA ARG A 91 -28.45 13.89 21.51
C ARG A 91 -29.68 13.07 21.18
N ASP A 92 -30.11 13.06 19.93
CA ASP A 92 -31.30 12.31 19.50
C ASP A 92 -31.10 10.80 19.56
N PHE A 93 -29.89 10.32 19.26
CA PHE A 93 -29.54 8.90 19.36
C PHE A 93 -29.56 8.42 20.81
N ARG A 94 -29.10 9.25 21.74
CA ARG A 94 -29.16 8.96 23.19
C ARG A 94 -30.59 8.84 23.68
N ILE A 95 -31.47 9.77 23.30
CA ILE A 95 -32.90 9.73 23.65
C ILE A 95 -33.55 8.47 23.05
N ARG A 96 -33.24 8.10 21.81
CA ARG A 96 -33.76 6.87 21.19
C ARG A 96 -33.30 5.62 21.95
N LYS A 97 -32.02 5.56 22.31
CA LYS A 97 -31.48 4.45 23.12
C LYS A 97 -32.18 4.35 24.47
N GLU A 98 -32.34 5.44 25.22
CA GLU A 98 -33.01 5.45 26.53
C GLU A 98 -34.48 4.99 26.46
N ARG A 99 -35.19 5.42 25.40
CA ARG A 99 -36.57 4.96 25.15
C ARG A 99 -36.62 3.46 24.88
N ALA A 100 -35.76 2.95 23.99
CA ALA A 100 -35.70 1.53 23.65
C ALA A 100 -35.28 0.69 24.86
N GLU A 101 -34.39 1.18 25.70
CA GLU A 101 -33.94 0.55 26.95
C GLU A 101 -35.10 0.37 27.95
N ALA A 102 -35.94 1.40 28.13
CA ALA A 102 -37.11 1.32 29.01
C ALA A 102 -38.11 0.26 28.53
N VAL A 103 -38.40 0.19 27.22
CA VAL A 103 -39.28 -0.81 26.61
C VAL A 103 -38.70 -2.22 26.75
N TYR A 104 -37.39 -2.37 26.53
CA TYR A 104 -36.69 -3.64 26.72
C TYR A 104 -36.79 -4.15 28.17
N HIS A 105 -36.52 -3.28 29.13
CA HIS A 105 -36.63 -3.67 30.55
C HIS A 105 -38.06 -4.07 30.96
N GLN A 106 -39.07 -3.35 30.45
CA GLN A 106 -40.49 -3.72 30.67
C GLN A 106 -40.79 -5.10 30.05
N ALA A 107 -40.45 -5.32 28.81
CA ALA A 107 -40.71 -6.59 28.11
C ALA A 107 -39.97 -7.76 28.77
N LYS A 108 -38.73 -7.52 29.22
CA LYS A 108 -37.93 -8.51 29.95
C LYS A 108 -38.59 -8.94 31.24
N ALA A 109 -39.00 -7.99 32.07
CA ALA A 109 -39.67 -8.27 33.34
C ALA A 109 -40.98 -9.03 33.14
N GLU A 110 -41.76 -8.67 32.09
CA GLU A 110 -42.99 -9.38 31.73
C GLU A 110 -42.71 -10.81 31.28
N PHE A 111 -41.74 -11.00 30.39
CA PHE A 111 -41.34 -12.31 29.91
C PHE A 111 -40.87 -13.22 31.08
N GLU A 112 -40.02 -12.71 31.96
CA GLU A 112 -39.57 -13.48 33.15
C GLU A 112 -40.73 -13.92 34.06
N ARG A 113 -41.73 -13.04 34.28
CA ARG A 113 -42.93 -13.37 35.03
C ARG A 113 -43.78 -14.44 34.35
N ILE A 114 -44.02 -14.28 33.04
CA ILE A 114 -44.79 -15.25 32.23
C ILE A 114 -44.08 -16.59 32.17
N LYS A 115 -42.76 -16.61 32.06
CA LYS A 115 -41.94 -17.81 32.03
C LYS A 115 -42.11 -18.64 33.31
N VAL A 116 -42.05 -18.01 34.48
CA VAL A 116 -42.27 -18.69 35.78
C VAL A 116 -43.69 -19.29 35.90
N LEU A 117 -44.71 -18.58 35.39
CA LEU A 117 -46.09 -19.08 35.39
C LEU A 117 -46.28 -20.26 34.43
N TYR A 118 -45.65 -20.20 33.26
CA TYR A 118 -45.68 -21.28 32.27
C TYR A 118 -44.99 -22.57 32.79
N GLU A 119 -43.84 -22.43 33.42
CA GLU A 119 -43.09 -23.54 34.03
C GLU A 119 -43.89 -24.25 35.14
N LYS A 120 -44.80 -23.51 35.81
CA LYS A 120 -45.75 -24.06 36.80
C LYS A 120 -47.06 -24.59 36.19
N ASN A 121 -47.14 -24.69 34.84
CA ASN A 121 -48.32 -25.08 34.10
C ASN A 121 -49.57 -24.19 34.36
N ASN A 122 -49.35 -22.93 34.75
CA ASN A 122 -50.44 -21.98 35.07
C ASN A 122 -50.75 -21.04 33.89
N LEU A 123 -50.11 -21.26 32.72
CA LEU A 123 -50.29 -20.40 31.56
C LEU A 123 -50.23 -21.22 30.25
N SER A 124 -50.91 -20.74 29.20
CA SER A 124 -50.86 -21.40 27.87
C SER A 124 -49.54 -21.19 27.15
N ALA A 125 -49.13 -22.16 26.31
CA ALA A 125 -47.95 -22.05 25.46
C ALA A 125 -48.02 -20.81 24.55
N SER A 126 -49.23 -20.46 24.05
CA SER A 126 -49.40 -19.29 23.20
C SER A 126 -49.07 -17.98 23.92
N ALA A 127 -49.47 -17.85 25.21
CA ALA A 127 -49.13 -16.66 26.00
C ALA A 127 -47.60 -16.56 26.28
N TYR A 128 -46.98 -17.70 26.57
CA TYR A 128 -45.52 -17.75 26.70
C TYR A 128 -44.79 -17.35 25.44
N GLU A 129 -45.17 -17.91 24.29
CA GLU A 129 -44.53 -17.58 23.01
C GLU A 129 -44.73 -16.11 22.61
N LYS A 130 -45.92 -15.55 22.91
CA LYS A 130 -46.20 -14.12 22.71
C LYS A 130 -45.23 -13.26 23.54
N ALA A 131 -45.12 -13.51 24.85
CA ALA A 131 -44.23 -12.74 25.73
C ALA A 131 -42.76 -12.87 25.31
N ARG A 132 -42.37 -14.06 24.85
CA ARG A 132 -41.01 -14.29 24.30
C ARG A 132 -40.76 -13.49 23.05
N ALA A 133 -41.73 -13.43 22.12
CA ALA A 133 -41.62 -12.64 20.90
C ALA A 133 -41.54 -11.13 21.21
N ASP A 134 -42.38 -10.63 22.12
CA ASP A 134 -42.38 -9.24 22.55
C ASP A 134 -41.05 -8.86 23.21
N TYR A 135 -40.50 -9.70 24.08
CA TYR A 135 -39.18 -9.53 24.69
C TYR A 135 -38.06 -9.50 23.63
N THR A 136 -38.06 -10.45 22.68
CA THR A 136 -37.06 -10.52 21.62
C THR A 136 -37.09 -9.28 20.74
N SER A 137 -38.29 -8.82 20.36
CA SER A 137 -38.47 -7.60 19.55
C SER A 137 -37.93 -6.36 20.29
N ALA A 138 -38.29 -6.20 21.58
CA ALA A 138 -37.82 -5.08 22.39
C ALA A 138 -36.29 -5.10 22.57
N LYS A 139 -35.71 -6.30 22.78
CA LYS A 139 -34.27 -6.49 22.89
C LYS A 139 -33.55 -6.05 21.61
N THR A 140 -34.02 -6.50 20.44
CA THR A 140 -33.44 -6.14 19.17
C THR A 140 -33.53 -4.63 18.88
N ALA A 141 -34.67 -4.01 19.23
CA ALA A 141 -34.81 -2.56 19.06
C ALA A 141 -33.86 -1.77 19.97
N TYR A 142 -33.61 -2.24 21.19
CA TYR A 142 -32.62 -1.65 22.08
C TYR A 142 -31.20 -1.79 21.57
N GLU A 143 -30.81 -2.99 21.12
CA GLU A 143 -29.48 -3.25 20.53
C GLU A 143 -29.25 -2.40 19.27
N THR A 144 -30.26 -2.22 18.42
CA THR A 144 -30.19 -1.32 17.27
C THR A 144 -29.92 0.12 17.70
N ALA A 145 -30.65 0.62 18.70
CA ALA A 145 -30.45 1.99 19.18
C ALA A 145 -29.09 2.21 19.86
N VAL A 146 -28.53 1.18 20.50
CA VAL A 146 -27.16 1.20 21.02
C VAL A 146 -26.15 1.32 19.87
N ASN A 147 -26.28 0.50 18.83
CA ASN A 147 -25.39 0.53 17.67
C ASN A 147 -25.48 1.88 16.93
N GLU A 148 -26.69 2.43 16.75
CA GLU A 148 -26.87 3.76 16.14
C GLU A 148 -26.15 4.86 16.95
N LEU A 149 -26.17 4.78 18.28
CA LEU A 149 -25.44 5.72 19.15
C LEU A 149 -23.93 5.53 19.04
N GLU A 150 -23.43 4.31 18.94
CA GLU A 150 -22.00 4.03 18.71
C GLU A 150 -21.56 4.51 17.34
N ASP A 151 -22.39 4.33 16.31
CA ASP A 151 -22.16 4.74 14.94
C ASP A 151 -22.13 6.27 14.72
N THR A 152 -22.49 7.08 15.77
CA THR A 152 -22.25 8.54 15.77
C THR A 152 -20.79 8.91 15.90
N LYS A 153 -19.91 7.96 16.22
CA LYS A 153 -18.47 8.16 16.37
C LYS A 153 -17.74 7.60 15.18
N LEU A 154 -16.91 8.41 14.55
CA LEU A 154 -15.98 7.95 13.52
C LEU A 154 -14.70 7.50 14.19
N ILE A 155 -14.40 6.21 14.12
CA ILE A 155 -13.30 5.58 14.86
C ILE A 155 -12.22 5.13 13.85
N ALA A 156 -10.93 5.34 14.20
CA ALA A 156 -9.80 4.87 13.44
C ALA A 156 -9.74 3.32 13.40
N PRO A 157 -9.79 2.67 12.22
CA PRO A 157 -9.81 1.21 12.11
C PRO A 157 -8.44 0.56 12.31
N PHE A 158 -7.36 1.32 12.14
CA PHE A 158 -5.96 0.93 12.34
C PHE A 158 -5.14 2.16 12.72
N ASP A 159 -3.87 1.98 13.05
CA ASP A 159 -2.94 3.10 13.30
C ASP A 159 -2.58 3.78 11.97
N GLY A 160 -2.73 5.10 11.88
CA GLY A 160 -2.52 5.78 10.61
C GLY A 160 -2.69 7.29 10.66
N TYR A 161 -2.69 7.88 9.49
CA TYR A 161 -2.76 9.32 9.28
C TYR A 161 -4.00 9.72 8.49
N ILE A 162 -4.49 10.92 8.73
CA ILE A 162 -5.48 11.54 7.86
C ILE A 162 -4.77 11.97 6.56
N GLY A 163 -5.24 11.46 5.42
CA GLY A 163 -4.80 11.89 4.10
C GLY A 163 -5.52 13.15 3.66
N GLU A 164 -6.76 13.01 3.27
CA GLU A 164 -7.62 14.12 2.82
C GLU A 164 -8.84 14.29 3.73
N VAL A 165 -9.35 15.50 3.81
CA VAL A 165 -10.55 15.87 4.56
C VAL A 165 -11.59 16.38 3.57
N TYR A 166 -12.78 15.73 3.53
CA TYR A 166 -13.81 15.99 2.52
C TYR A 166 -14.97 16.83 3.01
N ILE A 167 -15.04 17.11 4.32
CA ILE A 167 -16.13 17.85 4.96
C ILE A 167 -15.60 18.96 5.85
N GLU A 168 -16.50 19.88 6.24
CA GLU A 168 -16.20 20.96 7.16
C GLU A 168 -16.91 20.78 8.50
N LYS A 169 -16.42 21.44 9.54
CA LYS A 169 -17.05 21.47 10.87
C LYS A 169 -18.46 22.07 10.77
N TYR A 170 -19.40 21.50 11.52
CA TYR A 170 -20.82 21.89 11.55
C TYR A 170 -21.61 21.58 10.27
N GLN A 171 -21.03 20.85 9.33
CA GLN A 171 -21.75 20.36 8.16
C GLN A 171 -22.68 19.21 8.54
N ASP A 172 -23.86 19.13 7.90
CA ASP A 172 -24.69 17.93 7.91
C ASP A 172 -24.09 16.87 7.00
N VAL A 173 -23.85 15.67 7.54
CA VAL A 173 -23.38 14.53 6.77
C VAL A 173 -24.47 13.47 6.62
N LYS A 174 -24.46 12.79 5.49
CA LYS A 174 -25.33 11.65 5.23
C LYS A 174 -24.62 10.35 5.63
N ALA A 175 -25.39 9.33 5.97
CA ALA A 175 -24.84 7.99 6.12
C ALA A 175 -24.06 7.58 4.85
N THR A 176 -22.90 6.94 5.03
CA THR A 176 -21.98 6.49 3.97
C THR A 176 -21.29 7.59 3.14
N GLN A 177 -21.50 8.87 3.49
CA GLN A 177 -20.74 9.96 2.87
C GLN A 177 -19.29 9.96 3.37
N SER A 178 -18.31 9.98 2.45
CA SER A 178 -16.89 10.05 2.79
C SER A 178 -16.58 11.33 3.58
N VAL A 179 -15.93 11.17 4.72
CA VAL A 179 -15.57 12.24 5.65
C VAL A 179 -14.08 12.57 5.55
N VAL A 180 -13.25 11.55 5.60
CA VAL A 180 -11.80 11.65 5.50
C VAL A 180 -11.24 10.45 4.75
N SER A 181 -10.10 10.62 4.09
CA SER A 181 -9.24 9.50 3.71
C SER A 181 -8.31 9.18 4.88
N PHE A 182 -8.12 7.89 5.16
CA PHE A 182 -7.28 7.40 6.23
C PHE A 182 -6.23 6.44 5.68
N ILE A 183 -4.94 6.73 5.94
CA ILE A 183 -3.82 6.07 5.27
C ILE A 183 -2.84 5.45 6.27
N ASP A 184 -2.31 4.28 5.90
CA ASP A 184 -1.21 3.62 6.59
C ASP A 184 0.04 3.75 5.73
N ILE A 185 1.02 4.52 6.23
CA ILE A 185 2.30 4.77 5.55
C ILE A 185 3.48 3.99 6.16
N THR A 186 3.20 3.04 7.06
CA THR A 186 4.25 2.18 7.64
C THR A 186 4.95 1.35 6.57
N GLN A 187 4.25 1.07 5.48
CA GLN A 187 4.77 0.47 4.25
C GLN A 187 4.28 1.28 3.06
N LEU A 188 5.12 1.36 2.03
CA LEU A 188 4.78 2.05 0.79
C LEU A 188 4.73 1.04 -0.35
N LYS A 189 3.74 1.17 -1.21
CA LYS A 189 3.65 0.47 -2.48
C LYS A 189 4.27 1.36 -3.56
N ILE A 190 5.33 0.87 -4.20
CA ILE A 190 6.01 1.58 -5.29
C ILE A 190 5.52 1.01 -6.62
N GLU A 191 4.99 1.87 -7.48
CA GLU A 191 4.61 1.54 -8.85
C GLU A 191 5.60 2.23 -9.80
N ALA A 192 6.50 1.43 -10.42
CA ALA A 192 7.45 1.91 -11.41
C ALA A 192 7.05 1.44 -12.82
N TYR A 193 7.01 2.33 -13.77
CA TYR A 193 6.74 2.02 -15.16
C TYR A 193 8.08 1.95 -15.91
N VAL A 194 8.46 0.75 -16.34
CA VAL A 194 9.66 0.51 -17.12
C VAL A 194 9.25 0.34 -18.59
N THR A 195 9.61 1.30 -19.43
CA THR A 195 9.46 1.16 -20.89
C THR A 195 10.58 0.29 -21.43
N GLN A 196 10.22 -0.79 -22.12
CA GLN A 196 11.19 -1.54 -22.94
C GLN A 196 11.37 -0.78 -24.27
N GLU A 197 12.59 -0.30 -24.53
CA GLU A 197 13.03 0.10 -25.86
C GLU A 197 13.60 -1.10 -26.62
#